data_872c2e14addb6b3c772918cc16294115
#
_entry.id   872c2e14addb6b3c772918cc16294115
#
_cell.length_a   1.000
_cell.length_b   1.000
_cell.length_c   1.000
_cell.angle_alpha   90.00
_cell.angle_beta   90.00
_cell.angle_gamma   90.00
#
_symmetry.space_group_name_H-M   'P 1'
#
loop_
_entity.id
_entity.type
_entity.pdbx_description
1 polymer ?
#
loop_
_entity_poly.entity_id
_entity_poly.type
_entity_poly.pdbx_seq_one_letter_code
_entity_poly.pdbx_strand_id
1 'polypeptide(L)'
;GKVFEVLRLPNSKDQFEERINIVSFLPIRALILEIGFVLSKFIGFYICLNTFYTSNTLNIIFLLVIFSLSWSLGLVVPTAPGGVGVFEACFLFFVGKSIPQNIILICLIYFRVISTSADLLLSLPFLIRKLSKRI
;
A
#
# COMPACT_ATOMS: atom_id res chain seq x y z
N GLY A 1 14.15 42.87 -27.79
CA GLY A 1 14.16 41.54 -28.42
C GLY A 1 14.34 40.35 -27.46
N LYS A 2 14.57 40.58 -26.13
CA LYS A 2 14.81 39.45 -25.18
C LYS A 2 13.59 39.03 -24.37
N VAL A 3 12.45 39.67 -24.52
CA VAL A 3 11.22 39.37 -23.73
C VAL A 3 10.35 38.29 -24.40
N PHE A 4 10.54 38.06 -25.70
CA PHE A 4 9.75 37.10 -26.45
C PHE A 4 10.27 35.64 -26.37
N GLU A 5 11.50 35.43 -25.86
CA GLU A 5 12.10 34.12 -25.77
C GLU A 5 11.70 33.35 -24.46
N VAL A 6 11.19 34.07 -23.48
CA VAL A 6 10.77 33.51 -22.18
C VAL A 6 9.35 32.92 -22.21
N LEU A 7 8.56 33.22 -23.23
CA LEU A 7 7.17 32.75 -23.41
C LEU A 7 7.06 31.58 -24.40
N ARG A 8 8.14 30.86 -24.67
CA ARG A 8 8.04 29.61 -25.42
C ARG A 8 7.41 28.55 -24.52
N LEU A 9 6.07 28.52 -24.51
CA LEU A 9 5.32 27.41 -23.93
C LEU A 9 5.87 26.12 -24.53
N PRO A 10 6.32 25.16 -23.72
CA PRO A 10 6.81 23.90 -24.23
C PRO A 10 5.73 23.28 -25.11
N ASN A 11 6.12 22.91 -26.32
CA ASN A 11 5.24 22.34 -27.31
C ASN A 11 4.50 21.15 -26.69
N SER A 12 3.19 21.12 -26.85
CA SER A 12 2.36 20.04 -26.28
C SER A 12 2.82 18.62 -26.69
N LYS A 13 3.50 18.51 -27.83
CA LYS A 13 4.11 17.27 -28.31
C LYS A 13 5.29 16.84 -27.44
N ASP A 14 6.18 17.77 -27.05
CA ASP A 14 7.35 17.46 -26.24
C ASP A 14 6.93 17.02 -24.83
N GLN A 15 5.89 17.66 -24.25
CA GLN A 15 5.31 17.23 -22.99
C GLN A 15 4.58 15.88 -23.09
N PHE A 16 4.00 15.57 -24.23
CA PHE A 16 3.30 14.31 -24.45
C PHE A 16 4.31 13.16 -24.63
N GLU A 17 5.39 13.39 -25.36
CA GLU A 17 6.50 12.43 -25.52
C GLU A 17 7.25 12.19 -24.20
N GLU A 18 7.49 13.24 -23.41
CA GLU A 18 8.09 13.10 -22.07
C GLU A 18 7.18 12.29 -21.12
N ARG A 19 5.87 12.49 -21.16
CA ARG A 19 4.90 11.69 -20.39
C ARG A 19 4.83 10.23 -20.87
N ILE A 20 4.90 9.99 -22.17
CA ILE A 20 4.92 8.63 -22.72
C ILE A 20 6.22 7.92 -22.33
N ASN A 21 7.34 8.61 -22.35
CA ASN A 21 8.62 8.05 -21.89
C ASN A 21 8.63 7.74 -20.40
N ILE A 22 7.97 8.53 -19.56
CA ILE A 22 7.79 8.25 -18.13
C ILE A 22 6.90 7.01 -17.93
N VAL A 23 5.85 6.85 -18.73
CA VAL A 23 4.96 5.67 -18.67
C VAL A 23 5.61 4.41 -19.21
N SER A 24 6.49 4.53 -20.22
CA SER A 24 7.26 3.37 -20.76
C SER A 24 8.38 2.90 -19.82
N PHE A 25 8.74 3.71 -18.82
CA PHE A 25 9.68 3.36 -17.76
C PHE A 25 8.97 2.92 -16.47
N LEU A 26 7.81 2.25 -16.56
CA LEU A 26 7.34 1.48 -15.41
C LEU A 26 8.39 0.38 -15.16
N PRO A 27 9.21 0.49 -14.12
CA PRO A 27 10.23 -0.51 -13.88
C PRO A 27 9.51 -1.79 -13.46
N ILE A 28 9.47 -2.76 -14.35
CA ILE A 28 8.91 -4.11 -14.09
C ILE A 28 9.41 -4.64 -12.75
N ARG A 29 10.65 -4.31 -12.39
CA ARG A 29 11.24 -4.62 -11.09
C ARG A 29 10.47 -4.00 -9.91
N ALA A 30 10.06 -2.73 -10.01
CA ALA A 30 9.28 -2.08 -8.94
C ALA A 30 7.90 -2.70 -8.82
N LEU A 31 7.26 -3.06 -9.93
CA LEU A 31 5.96 -3.73 -9.95
C LEU A 31 6.01 -5.11 -9.28
N ILE A 32 7.05 -5.90 -9.58
CA ILE A 32 7.27 -7.20 -8.95
C ILE A 32 7.51 -7.05 -7.44
N LEU A 33 8.28 -6.05 -7.02
CA LEU A 33 8.53 -5.76 -5.61
C LEU A 33 7.25 -5.32 -4.90
N GLU A 34 6.42 -4.49 -5.53
CA GLU A 34 5.14 -4.04 -5.00
C GLU A 34 4.18 -5.23 -4.79
N ILE A 35 4.04 -6.09 -5.81
CA ILE A 35 3.22 -7.31 -5.70
C ILE A 35 3.75 -8.20 -4.58
N GLY A 36 5.05 -8.42 -4.50
CA GLY A 36 5.68 -9.21 -3.44
C GLY A 36 5.43 -8.62 -2.05
N PHE A 37 5.47 -7.30 -1.93
CA PHE A 37 5.18 -6.59 -0.68
C PHE A 37 3.71 -6.78 -0.26
N VAL A 38 2.76 -6.57 -1.16
CA VAL A 38 1.32 -6.73 -0.88
C VAL A 38 1.00 -8.18 -0.52
N LEU A 39 1.57 -9.15 -1.24
CA LEU A 39 1.40 -10.57 -0.91
C LEU A 39 1.97 -10.94 0.45
N SER A 40 3.13 -10.42 0.80
CA SER A 40 3.73 -10.63 2.14
C SER A 40 2.83 -10.09 3.25
N LYS A 41 2.28 -8.88 3.08
CA LYS A 41 1.32 -8.28 4.01
C LYS A 41 0.04 -9.09 4.10
N PHE A 42 -0.48 -9.59 2.97
CA PHE A 42 -1.66 -10.44 2.94
C PHE A 42 -1.44 -11.77 3.69
N ILE A 43 -0.29 -12.42 3.52
CA ILE A 43 0.04 -13.65 4.25
C ILE A 43 0.02 -13.42 5.76
N GLY A 44 0.63 -12.32 6.24
CA GLY A 44 0.61 -11.94 7.64
C GLY A 44 -0.81 -11.71 8.17
N PHE A 45 -1.65 -11.02 7.39
CA PHE A 45 -3.05 -10.81 7.70
C PHE A 45 -3.85 -12.13 7.74
N TYR A 46 -3.63 -13.00 6.76
CA TYR A 46 -4.31 -14.29 6.67
C TYR A 46 -3.99 -15.22 7.85
N ILE A 47 -2.73 -15.25 8.28
CA ILE A 47 -2.32 -15.99 9.48
C ILE A 47 -3.03 -15.43 10.71
N CYS A 48 -3.05 -14.09 10.86
CA CYS A 48 -3.73 -13.43 11.96
C CYS A 48 -5.24 -13.76 11.96
N LEU A 49 -5.89 -13.71 10.81
CA LEU A 49 -7.30 -14.03 10.67
C LEU A 49 -7.60 -15.48 11.06
N ASN A 50 -6.81 -16.44 10.59
CA ASN A 50 -6.98 -17.86 10.94
C ASN A 50 -6.78 -18.17 12.43
N THR A 51 -6.03 -17.36 13.13
CA THR A 51 -5.84 -17.50 14.58
C THR A 51 -7.10 -17.15 15.36
N PHE A 52 -7.85 -16.14 14.90
CA PHE A 52 -9.06 -15.66 15.56
C PHE A 52 -10.36 -16.26 14.99
N TYR A 53 -10.33 -16.71 13.73
CA TYR A 53 -11.50 -17.17 13.03
C TYR A 53 -11.17 -18.36 12.11
N THR A 54 -11.39 -19.56 12.63
CA THR A 54 -11.22 -20.81 11.88
C THR A 54 -12.50 -21.13 11.12
N SER A 55 -12.66 -20.61 9.91
CA SER A 55 -13.77 -20.96 9.03
C SER A 55 -13.26 -21.42 7.67
N ASN A 56 -13.59 -22.64 7.33
CA ASN A 56 -13.30 -23.24 6.01
C ASN A 56 -14.17 -22.67 4.87
N THR A 57 -15.04 -21.69 5.14
CA THR A 57 -16.02 -21.19 4.17
C THR A 57 -15.52 -20.01 3.33
N LEU A 58 -14.42 -19.38 3.74
CA LEU A 58 -13.91 -18.19 3.04
C LEU A 58 -12.91 -18.59 1.97
N ASN A 59 -13.22 -18.20 0.73
CA ASN A 59 -12.27 -18.37 -0.36
C ASN A 59 -11.08 -17.42 -0.19
N ILE A 60 -9.87 -17.99 -0.11
CA ILE A 60 -8.62 -17.22 0.05
C ILE A 60 -8.41 -16.19 -1.06
N ILE A 61 -8.84 -16.52 -2.29
CA ILE A 61 -8.74 -15.62 -3.44
C ILE A 61 -9.65 -14.40 -3.25
N PHE A 62 -10.86 -14.61 -2.72
CA PHE A 62 -11.80 -13.53 -2.41
C PHE A 62 -11.22 -12.59 -1.35
N LEU A 63 -10.64 -13.14 -0.28
CA LEU A 63 -9.98 -12.35 0.76
C LEU A 63 -8.78 -11.56 0.22
N LEU A 64 -7.97 -12.17 -0.66
CA LEU A 64 -6.82 -11.53 -1.29
C LEU A 64 -7.24 -10.34 -2.16
N VAL A 65 -8.30 -10.51 -2.96
CA VAL A 65 -8.83 -9.43 -3.81
C VAL A 65 -9.32 -8.26 -2.95
N ILE A 66 -10.11 -8.54 -1.90
CA ILE A 66 -10.62 -7.50 -1.00
C ILE A 66 -9.47 -6.82 -0.25
N PHE A 67 -8.51 -7.59 0.23
CA PHE A 67 -7.33 -7.04 0.91
C PHE A 67 -6.56 -6.09 -0.01
N SER A 68 -6.28 -6.51 -1.24
CA SER A 68 -5.55 -5.69 -2.22
C SER A 68 -6.31 -4.42 -2.60
N LEU A 69 -7.62 -4.51 -2.80
CA LEU A 69 -8.47 -3.34 -3.07
C LEU A 69 -8.49 -2.37 -1.89
N SER A 70 -8.71 -2.87 -0.67
CA SER A 70 -8.74 -2.04 0.53
C SER A 70 -7.38 -1.40 0.79
N TRP A 71 -6.28 -2.12 0.53
CA TRP A 71 -4.92 -1.61 0.64
C TRP A 71 -4.67 -0.48 -0.35
N SER A 72 -5.02 -0.68 -1.62
CA SER A 72 -4.87 0.33 -2.68
C SER A 72 -5.69 1.59 -2.38
N LEU A 73 -6.94 1.44 -1.93
CA LEU A 73 -7.79 2.57 -1.53
C LEU A 73 -7.21 3.31 -0.34
N GLY A 74 -6.64 2.59 0.64
CA GLY A 74 -5.96 3.19 1.79
C GLY A 74 -4.74 4.05 1.40
N LEU A 75 -4.05 3.70 0.30
CA LEU A 75 -2.92 4.49 -0.20
C LEU A 75 -3.36 5.70 -1.02
N VAL A 76 -4.47 5.59 -1.76
CA VAL A 76 -4.97 6.67 -2.63
C VAL A 76 -5.63 7.80 -1.85
N VAL A 77 -6.29 7.48 -0.73
CA VAL A 77 -7.03 8.47 0.06
C VAL A 77 -6.11 9.11 1.11
N PRO A 78 -5.71 10.37 0.97
CA PRO A 78 -4.72 11.03 1.83
C PRO A 78 -5.33 11.55 3.16
N THR A 79 -6.35 10.89 3.70
CA THR A 79 -7.07 11.34 4.90
C THR A 79 -6.33 11.06 6.19
N ALA A 80 -5.44 10.03 6.20
CA ALA A 80 -4.66 9.69 7.38
C ALA A 80 -3.32 9.08 6.97
N PRO A 81 -2.25 9.30 7.75
CA PRO A 81 -0.95 8.72 7.47
C PRO A 81 -1.04 7.19 7.44
N GLY A 82 -0.66 6.59 6.29
CA GLY A 82 -0.72 5.14 6.09
C GLY A 82 -2.11 4.56 5.85
N GLY A 83 -3.11 5.37 5.42
CA GLY A 83 -4.46 4.91 5.09
C GLY A 83 -5.26 4.36 6.28
N VAL A 84 -4.92 4.82 7.51
CA VAL A 84 -5.62 4.41 8.74
C VAL A 84 -7.10 4.79 8.65
N GLY A 85 -7.98 3.85 8.90
CA GLY A 85 -9.43 4.02 8.84
C GLY A 85 -10.03 3.67 7.49
N VAL A 86 -9.41 4.05 6.36
CA VAL A 86 -9.94 3.76 5.01
C VAL A 86 -9.81 2.27 4.69
N PHE A 87 -8.65 1.70 4.95
CA PHE A 87 -8.41 0.27 4.76
C PHE A 87 -9.39 -0.58 5.58
N GLU A 88 -9.55 -0.27 6.87
CA GLU A 88 -10.44 -0.97 7.78
C GLU A 88 -11.91 -0.83 7.36
N ALA A 89 -12.33 0.38 7.02
CA ALA A 89 -13.69 0.64 6.58
C ALA A 89 -14.04 -0.11 5.29
N CYS A 90 -13.15 -0.08 4.29
CA CYS A 90 -13.34 -0.82 3.04
C CYS A 90 -13.37 -2.32 3.28
N PHE A 91 -12.45 -2.85 4.07
CA PHE A 91 -12.40 -4.27 4.37
C PHE A 91 -13.66 -4.74 5.10
N LEU A 92 -14.11 -3.99 6.12
CA LEU A 92 -15.35 -4.26 6.82
C LEU A 92 -16.58 -4.20 5.91
N PHE A 93 -16.63 -3.25 5.00
CA PHE A 93 -17.74 -3.11 4.07
C PHE A 93 -17.91 -4.34 3.18
N PHE A 94 -16.81 -4.90 2.68
CA PHE A 94 -16.85 -6.05 1.79
C PHE A 94 -16.99 -7.40 2.51
N VAL A 95 -16.37 -7.57 3.67
CA VAL A 95 -16.28 -8.85 4.38
C VAL A 95 -17.25 -8.95 5.57
N GLY A 96 -17.75 -7.82 6.07
CA GLY A 96 -18.56 -7.76 7.29
C GLY A 96 -19.89 -8.52 7.26
N LYS A 97 -20.32 -9.01 6.09
CA LYS A 97 -21.47 -9.91 5.94
C LYS A 97 -21.13 -11.39 6.17
N SER A 98 -19.87 -11.75 5.99
CA SER A 98 -19.40 -13.14 6.04
C SER A 98 -18.71 -13.50 7.36
N ILE A 99 -18.18 -12.52 8.07
CA ILE A 99 -17.49 -12.70 9.35
C ILE A 99 -18.06 -11.67 10.35
N PRO A 100 -18.18 -12.03 11.64
CA PRO A 100 -18.56 -11.07 12.68
C PRO A 100 -17.61 -9.86 12.72
N GLN A 101 -18.18 -8.66 12.68
CA GLN A 101 -17.43 -7.41 12.53
C GLN A 101 -16.41 -7.18 13.66
N ASN A 102 -16.73 -7.60 14.86
CA ASN A 102 -15.84 -7.52 16.03
C ASN A 102 -14.53 -8.33 15.81
N ILE A 103 -14.64 -9.53 15.24
CA ILE A 103 -13.47 -10.38 14.96
C ILE A 103 -12.60 -9.74 13.86
N ILE A 104 -13.22 -9.23 12.81
CA ILE A 104 -12.49 -8.53 11.74
C ILE A 104 -11.73 -7.32 12.29
N LEU A 105 -12.38 -6.49 13.11
CA LEU A 105 -11.76 -5.30 13.70
C LEU A 105 -10.54 -5.67 14.56
N ILE A 106 -10.68 -6.68 15.41
CA ILE A 106 -9.57 -7.17 16.25
C ILE A 106 -8.41 -7.62 15.36
N CYS A 107 -8.68 -8.45 14.34
CA CYS A 107 -7.66 -8.92 13.41
C CYS A 107 -6.95 -7.78 12.68
N LEU A 108 -7.72 -6.79 12.21
CA LEU A 108 -7.16 -5.64 11.49
C LEU A 108 -6.26 -4.78 12.38
N ILE A 109 -6.66 -4.55 13.64
CA ILE A 109 -5.85 -3.80 14.61
C ILE A 109 -4.56 -4.56 14.92
N TYR A 110 -4.64 -5.85 15.27
CA TYR A 110 -3.46 -6.67 15.53
C TYR A 110 -2.50 -6.74 14.35
N PHE A 111 -3.03 -7.02 13.17
CA PHE A 111 -2.25 -7.02 11.93
C PHE A 111 -1.52 -5.69 11.73
N ARG A 112 -2.19 -4.58 11.98
CA ARG A 112 -1.62 -3.26 11.78
C ARG A 112 -0.51 -2.95 12.78
N VAL A 113 -0.71 -3.25 14.05
CA VAL A 113 0.32 -3.09 15.09
C VAL A 113 1.55 -3.91 14.75
N ILE A 114 1.37 -5.18 14.39
CA ILE A 114 2.49 -6.08 14.02
C ILE A 114 3.19 -5.57 12.77
N SER A 115 2.44 -5.21 11.74
CA SER A 115 2.99 -4.72 10.46
C SER A 115 3.78 -3.43 10.63
N THR A 116 3.24 -2.44 11.33
CA THR A 116 3.94 -1.16 11.56
C THR A 116 5.16 -1.34 12.46
N SER A 117 5.09 -2.21 13.46
CA SER A 117 6.25 -2.55 14.30
C SER A 117 7.37 -3.21 13.51
N ALA A 118 7.03 -4.13 12.60
CA ALA A 118 8.01 -4.76 11.71
C ALA A 118 8.66 -3.76 10.75
N ASP A 119 7.87 -2.86 10.17
CA ASP A 119 8.37 -1.82 9.26
C ASP A 119 9.31 -0.83 10.00
N LEU A 120 9.01 -0.49 11.25
CA LEU A 120 9.87 0.33 12.10
C LEU A 120 11.19 -0.38 12.41
N LEU A 121 11.14 -1.65 12.81
CA LEU A 121 12.34 -2.45 13.11
C LEU A 121 13.25 -2.57 11.88
N LEU A 122 12.70 -2.75 10.68
CA LEU A 122 13.46 -2.82 9.44
C LEU A 122 14.08 -1.47 9.05
N SER A 123 13.49 -0.35 9.45
CA SER A 123 14.01 0.99 9.16
C SER A 123 15.16 1.42 10.09
N LEU A 124 15.23 0.87 11.31
CA LEU A 124 16.23 1.21 12.33
C LEU A 124 17.68 1.09 11.85
N PRO A 125 18.14 -0.03 11.26
CA PRO A 125 19.53 -0.19 10.83
C PRO A 125 19.93 0.83 9.76
N PHE A 126 18.98 1.24 8.91
CA PHE A 126 19.22 2.27 7.91
C PHE A 126 19.39 3.65 8.54
N LEU A 127 18.58 3.96 9.54
CA LEU A 127 18.64 5.23 10.29
C LEU A 127 19.97 5.34 11.06
N ILE A 128 20.38 4.28 11.77
CA ILE A 128 21.64 4.21 12.51
C ILE A 128 22.84 4.41 11.57
N ARG A 129 22.82 3.76 10.40
CA ARG A 129 23.89 3.88 9.40
C ARG A 129 24.00 5.31 8.81
N LYS A 130 22.85 5.99 8.68
CA LYS A 130 22.81 7.38 8.20
C LYS A 130 23.32 8.37 9.26
N LEU A 131 23.02 8.13 10.52
CA LEU A 131 23.51 8.95 11.64
C LEU A 131 25.02 8.75 11.85
N SER A 132 25.52 7.52 11.81
CA SER A 132 26.96 7.21 11.92
C SER A 132 27.83 7.81 10.82
N LYS A 133 27.27 8.14 9.67
CA LYS A 133 27.99 8.83 8.58
C LYS A 133 28.02 10.35 8.72
N ARG A 134 27.30 10.91 9.68
CA ARG A 134 27.24 12.36 9.93
C ARG A 134 28.10 12.82 11.15
N ILE A 135 28.62 11.85 11.90
CA ILE A 135 29.60 12.06 12.99
C ILE A 135 30.99 11.71 12.45
#